data_db942a5dfd76411aeed8dd8883aafcb4
#
_entry.id   db942a5dfd76411aeed8dd8883aafcb4
#
_cell.length_a   1.000
_cell.length_b   1.000
_cell.length_c   1.000
_cell.angle_alpha   90.00
_cell.angle_beta   90.00
_cell.angle_gamma   90.00
#
_symmetry.space_group_name_H-M   'P 1'
#
loop_
_entity.id
_entity.type
_entity.pdbx_description
1 polymer ?
#
loop_
_entity_poly.entity_id
_entity_poly.type
_entity_poly.pdbx_seq_one_letter_code
_entity_poly.pdbx_strand_id
1 'polypeptide(L)'
;MGRRRNAEQIQRLLREADRDLAKGLTVADVCRKLGVSGNTYYRWRQLHDPAEVDDARRVRELQIEVGRLKQLVAELMLDKQMLQDVAQKKW
;
A
#
# COMPACT_ATOMS: atom_id res chain seq x y z
N MET A 1 -6.26 -33.11 -1.30
CA MET A 1 -5.25 -32.18 -0.86
C MET A 1 -5.35 -30.85 -1.60
N GLY A 2 -5.51 -29.77 -0.87
CA GLY A 2 -5.62 -28.47 -1.46
C GLY A 2 -4.31 -28.03 -2.11
N ARG A 3 -4.42 -27.36 -3.24
CA ARG A 3 -3.27 -26.73 -3.85
C ARG A 3 -2.76 -25.61 -2.95
N ARG A 4 -1.46 -25.52 -2.82
CA ARG A 4 -0.86 -24.36 -2.16
C ARG A 4 -1.10 -23.13 -3.03
N ARG A 5 -1.66 -22.11 -2.42
CA ARG A 5 -1.88 -20.83 -3.08
C ARG A 5 -0.72 -19.90 -2.76
N ASN A 6 -0.29 -19.14 -3.74
CA ASN A 6 0.77 -18.17 -3.53
C ASN A 6 0.20 -16.91 -2.83
N ALA A 7 1.09 -16.02 -2.39
CA ALA A 7 0.70 -14.82 -1.66
C ALA A 7 -0.28 -13.94 -2.44
N GLU A 8 -0.06 -13.79 -3.75
CA GLU A 8 -0.93 -12.97 -4.60
C GLU A 8 -2.35 -13.53 -4.68
N GLN A 9 -2.46 -14.85 -4.84
CA GLN A 9 -3.75 -15.52 -4.89
C GLN A 9 -4.49 -15.37 -3.57
N ILE A 10 -3.78 -15.55 -2.46
CA ILE A 10 -4.36 -15.39 -1.12
C ILE A 10 -4.84 -13.96 -0.91
N GLN A 11 -4.05 -12.96 -1.28
CA GLN A 11 -4.45 -11.56 -1.15
C GLN A 11 -5.68 -11.24 -1.97
N ARG A 12 -5.77 -11.79 -3.19
CA ARG A 12 -6.94 -11.62 -4.04
C ARG A 12 -8.18 -12.19 -3.41
N LEU A 13 -8.06 -13.40 -2.85
CA LEU A 13 -9.18 -14.05 -2.16
C LEU A 13 -9.60 -13.29 -0.91
N LEU A 14 -8.65 -12.71 -0.19
CA LEU A 14 -8.96 -11.89 0.99
C LEU A 14 -9.64 -10.57 0.61
N ARG A 15 -9.30 -9.99 -0.54
CA ARG A 15 -10.01 -8.80 -1.04
C ARG A 15 -11.45 -9.13 -1.39
N GLU A 16 -11.69 -10.28 -2.00
CA GLU A 16 -13.06 -10.77 -2.23
C GLU A 16 -13.80 -10.98 -0.91
N ALA A 17 -13.12 -11.58 0.06
CA ALA A 17 -13.68 -11.79 1.38
C ALA A 17 -14.10 -10.46 2.03
N ASP A 18 -13.29 -9.44 1.91
CA ASP A 18 -13.61 -8.12 2.45
C ASP A 18 -14.85 -7.53 1.80
N ARG A 19 -15.00 -7.70 0.49
CA ARG A 19 -16.20 -7.24 -0.21
C ARG A 19 -17.43 -7.99 0.25
N ASP A 20 -17.31 -9.31 0.45
CA ASP A 20 -18.42 -10.14 0.91
C ASP A 20 -18.82 -9.77 2.35
N LEU A 21 -17.84 -9.54 3.22
CA LEU A 21 -18.10 -9.10 4.59
C LEU A 21 -18.80 -7.74 4.62
N ALA A 22 -18.41 -6.85 3.73
CA ALA A 22 -19.05 -5.54 3.60
C ALA A 22 -20.50 -5.64 3.14
N LYS A 23 -20.83 -6.71 2.40
CA LYS A 23 -22.21 -6.99 1.97
C LYS A 23 -23.06 -7.65 3.06
N GLY A 24 -22.47 -7.98 4.19
CA GLY A 24 -23.17 -8.57 5.31
C GLY A 24 -23.00 -10.07 5.48
N LEU A 25 -22.16 -10.71 4.67
CA LEU A 25 -21.86 -12.13 4.86
C LEU A 25 -21.06 -12.33 6.16
N THR A 26 -21.24 -13.50 6.77
CA THR A 26 -20.46 -13.86 7.96
C THR A 26 -19.11 -14.45 7.56
N VAL A 27 -18.18 -14.48 8.54
CA VAL A 27 -16.87 -15.13 8.32
C VAL A 27 -17.07 -16.61 7.94
N ALA A 28 -18.03 -17.30 8.55
CA ALA A 28 -18.34 -18.69 8.21
C ALA A 28 -18.77 -18.83 6.74
N ASP A 29 -19.61 -17.90 6.25
CA ASP A 29 -20.04 -17.89 4.86
C ASP A 29 -18.87 -17.67 3.91
N VAL A 30 -17.98 -16.73 4.25
CA VAL A 30 -16.79 -16.42 3.45
C VAL A 30 -15.86 -17.63 3.39
N CYS A 31 -15.59 -18.27 4.52
CA CYS A 31 -14.76 -19.47 4.59
C CYS A 31 -15.30 -20.58 3.72
N ARG A 32 -16.63 -20.76 3.77
CA ARG A 32 -17.31 -21.78 2.96
C ARG A 32 -17.16 -21.48 1.48
N LYS A 33 -17.33 -20.23 1.11
CA LYS A 33 -17.19 -19.77 -0.27
C LYS A 33 -15.76 -19.96 -0.78
N LEU A 34 -14.75 -19.67 0.07
CA LEU A 34 -13.35 -19.86 -0.27
C LEU A 34 -12.89 -21.31 -0.23
N GLY A 35 -13.67 -22.18 0.40
CA GLY A 35 -13.31 -23.58 0.56
C GLY A 35 -12.21 -23.81 1.57
N VAL A 36 -12.13 -23.02 2.62
CA VAL A 36 -11.10 -23.12 3.65
C VAL A 36 -11.73 -23.15 5.04
N SER A 37 -10.95 -23.65 6.02
CA SER A 37 -11.38 -23.62 7.41
C SER A 37 -11.20 -22.22 7.99
N GLY A 38 -11.87 -21.96 9.12
CA GLY A 38 -11.69 -20.71 9.85
C GLY A 38 -10.24 -20.49 10.26
N ASN A 39 -9.57 -21.55 10.69
CA ASN A 39 -8.16 -21.47 11.07
C ASN A 39 -7.27 -21.04 9.91
N THR A 40 -7.49 -21.60 8.73
CA THR A 40 -6.76 -21.22 7.52
C THR A 40 -7.04 -19.76 7.15
N TYR A 41 -8.31 -19.37 7.22
CA TYR A 41 -8.70 -17.99 6.92
C TYR A 41 -7.98 -16.99 7.84
N TYR A 42 -7.97 -17.23 9.14
CA TYR A 42 -7.32 -16.33 10.10
C TYR A 42 -5.80 -16.33 9.95
N ARG A 43 -5.22 -17.48 9.61
CA ARG A 43 -3.79 -17.56 9.30
C ARG A 43 -3.45 -16.69 8.08
N TRP A 44 -4.28 -16.76 7.05
CA TRP A 44 -4.10 -15.94 5.85
C TRP A 44 -4.18 -14.45 6.19
N ARG A 45 -5.11 -14.06 7.07
CA ARG A 45 -5.22 -12.69 7.53
C ARG A 45 -3.94 -12.21 8.22
N GLN A 46 -3.36 -13.04 9.04
CA GLN A 46 -2.13 -12.68 9.74
C GLN A 46 -0.95 -12.51 8.81
N LEU A 47 -0.84 -13.37 7.80
CA LEU A 47 0.35 -13.43 6.94
C LEU A 47 0.22 -12.60 5.67
N HIS A 48 -0.98 -12.40 5.18
CA HIS A 48 -1.20 -11.85 3.84
C HIS A 48 -2.32 -10.81 3.77
N ASP A 49 -2.59 -10.10 4.85
CA ASP A 49 -3.70 -9.15 4.87
C ASP A 49 -3.50 -8.09 3.76
N PRO A 50 -4.43 -8.01 2.78
CA PRO A 50 -4.30 -7.03 1.70
C PRO A 50 -4.28 -5.59 2.19
N ALA A 51 -5.03 -5.28 3.24
CA ALA A 51 -5.05 -3.93 3.79
C ALA A 51 -3.67 -3.52 4.29
N GLU A 52 -2.99 -4.43 5.01
CA GLU A 52 -1.65 -4.17 5.53
C GLU A 52 -0.63 -4.02 4.40
N VAL A 53 -0.72 -4.87 3.37
CA VAL A 53 0.14 -4.80 2.19
C VAL A 53 -0.09 -3.50 1.42
N ASP A 54 -1.37 -3.14 1.23
CA ASP A 54 -1.74 -1.91 0.51
C ASP A 54 -1.28 -0.68 1.29
N ASP A 55 -1.40 -0.69 2.62
CA ASP A 55 -0.91 0.40 3.48
C ASP A 55 0.60 0.54 3.39
N ALA A 56 1.35 -0.56 3.41
CA ALA A 56 2.81 -0.54 3.28
C ALA A 56 3.23 0.01 1.92
N ARG A 57 2.52 -0.36 0.86
CA ARG A 57 2.76 0.19 -0.47
C ARG A 57 2.50 1.69 -0.50
N ARG A 58 1.40 2.11 0.09
CA ARG A 58 1.03 3.53 0.15
C ARG A 58 2.08 4.35 0.89
N VAL A 59 2.58 3.84 2.01
CA VAL A 59 3.64 4.50 2.77
C VAL A 59 4.89 4.67 1.90
N ARG A 60 5.29 3.61 1.18
CA ARG A 60 6.46 3.69 0.30
C ARG A 60 6.27 4.72 -0.81
N GLU A 61 5.10 4.73 -1.43
CA GLU A 61 4.78 5.71 -2.48
C GLU A 61 4.87 7.13 -1.94
N LEU A 62 4.33 7.36 -0.75
CA LEU A 62 4.38 8.67 -0.11
C LEU A 62 5.81 9.07 0.25
N GLN A 63 6.64 8.13 0.70
CA GLN A 63 8.04 8.40 1.01
C GLN A 63 8.81 8.83 -0.24
N ILE A 64 8.57 8.15 -1.37
CA ILE A 64 9.18 8.51 -2.65
C ILE A 64 8.74 9.92 -3.08
N GLU A 65 7.44 10.21 -2.95
CA GLU A 65 6.89 11.52 -3.31
C GLU A 65 7.49 12.63 -2.44
N VAL A 66 7.60 12.40 -1.13
CA VAL A 66 8.22 13.36 -0.21
C VAL A 66 9.67 13.60 -0.61
N GLY A 67 10.43 12.55 -0.93
CA GLY A 67 11.82 12.68 -1.37
C GLY A 67 11.93 13.52 -2.63
N ARG A 68 11.04 13.28 -3.61
CA ARG A 68 11.02 14.06 -4.85
C ARG A 68 10.70 15.54 -4.59
N LEU A 69 9.70 15.79 -3.75
CA LEU A 69 9.33 17.16 -3.40
C LEU A 69 10.46 17.89 -2.66
N LYS A 70 11.14 17.21 -1.75
CA LYS A 70 12.31 17.79 -1.06
C LYS A 70 13.40 18.16 -2.05
N GLN A 71 13.65 17.34 -3.05
CA GLN A 71 14.63 17.61 -4.08
C GLN A 71 14.23 18.84 -4.90
N LEU A 72 12.98 18.92 -5.32
CA LEU A 72 12.48 20.07 -6.07
C LEU A 72 12.57 21.37 -5.27
N VAL A 73 12.24 21.30 -3.98
CA VAL A 73 12.36 22.46 -3.10
C VAL A 73 13.83 22.91 -3.01
N ALA A 74 14.76 21.96 -2.84
CA ALA A 74 16.18 22.28 -2.77
C ALA A 74 16.67 22.93 -4.06
N GLU A 75 16.25 22.42 -5.22
CA GLU A 75 16.61 23.00 -6.52
C GLU A 75 16.07 24.43 -6.66
N LEU A 76 14.81 24.64 -6.27
CA LEU A 76 14.18 25.96 -6.33
C LEU A 76 14.87 26.95 -5.38
N MET A 77 15.29 26.48 -4.21
CA MET A 77 16.03 27.33 -3.26
C MET A 77 17.39 27.74 -3.81
N LEU A 78 18.08 26.82 -4.49
CA LEU A 78 19.35 27.13 -5.13
C LEU A 78 19.17 28.14 -6.28
N ASP A 79 18.14 27.93 -7.11
CA ASP A 79 17.83 28.86 -8.21
C ASP A 79 17.50 30.23 -7.66
N LYS A 80 16.74 30.32 -6.59
CA LYS A 80 16.41 31.59 -5.94
C LYS A 80 17.68 32.28 -5.44
N GLN A 81 18.56 31.51 -4.80
CA GLN A 81 19.83 32.07 -4.29
C GLN A 81 20.70 32.61 -5.42
N MET A 82 20.81 31.87 -6.52
CA MET A 82 21.58 32.28 -7.67
C MET A 82 21.02 33.58 -8.29
N LEU A 83 19.69 33.66 -8.42
CA LEU A 83 19.05 34.86 -8.95
C LEU A 83 19.25 36.06 -8.03
N GLN A 84 19.19 35.87 -6.73
CA GLN A 84 19.46 36.93 -5.76
C GLN A 84 20.88 37.39 -5.84
N ASP A 85 21.84 36.49 -5.98
CA ASP A 85 23.25 36.83 -6.10
C ASP A 85 23.50 37.65 -7.36
N VAL A 86 22.92 37.26 -8.48
CA VAL A 86 23.03 38.02 -9.75
C VAL A 86 22.41 39.42 -9.60
N ALA A 87 21.24 39.50 -8.98
CA ALA A 87 20.53 40.76 -8.80
C ALA A 87 21.31 41.74 -7.90
N GLN A 88 22.03 41.20 -6.93
CA GLN A 88 22.82 42.02 -5.99
C GLN A 88 24.18 42.39 -6.53
N LYS A 89 24.61 41.79 -7.64
CA LYS A 89 25.92 42.08 -8.21
C LYS A 89 25.95 43.47 -8.81
N LYS A 90 26.79 44.30 -8.30
CA LYS A 90 27.00 45.64 -8.85
C LYS A 90 28.17 45.64 -9.83
N TRP A 91 27.98 46.30 -10.94
CA TRP A 91 28.98 46.41 -12.00
C TRP A 91 29.93 47.57 -11.72
#